data_88b84478b55ec544552478199a740558
#
_entry.id   88b84478b55ec544552478199a740558
#
_cell.length_a   1.000
_cell.length_b   1.000
_cell.length_c   1.000
_cell.angle_alpha   90.00
_cell.angle_beta   90.00
_cell.angle_gamma   90.00
#
_symmetry.space_group_name_H-M   'P 1'
#
loop_
_entity.id
_entity.type
_entity.pdbx_description
1 polymer ?
#
loop_
_entity_poly.entity_id
_entity_poly.type
_entity_poly.pdbx_seq_one_letter_code
_entity_poly.pdbx_strand_id
1 'polypeptide(L)'
;MVLIAGAMGLTVGLSASAPLLQTQLQALNDHRYVVIKDWISSVQTDELMRDALAVRQFGGTFDCHIGNDRSVGSAHDPSVRNSRMCTLYPPPSNFAGSVQVRARLTSVVDGLRRELQASTVLALPHLEPFETELSYLLYPVGGHYQRHLDTGHQGRGWKLLGRQASDGGSLRGGRTRRVISFILYLNRGWDHCNGGELRVFPPLERDDPARMRQPTEQRQLEGFTEDIVPEGGTLVLVASADVEHLVRETFAERQCVVGWFREYREERVPDLDESSLRTRENGS
;
A
#
# COMPACT_ATOMS: atom_id res chain seq x y z
N MET A 1 19.20 37.93 -39.52
CA MET A 1 17.82 37.54 -39.24
C MET A 1 17.79 36.03 -39.03
N VAL A 2 17.95 35.61 -37.79
CA VAL A 2 18.01 34.17 -37.42
C VAL A 2 16.67 33.81 -36.83
N LEU A 3 15.94 32.92 -37.52
CA LEU A 3 14.69 32.35 -37.04
C LEU A 3 15.02 31.28 -35.98
N ILE A 4 14.67 31.57 -34.74
CA ILE A 4 14.64 30.59 -33.68
C ILE A 4 13.30 29.84 -33.76
N ALA A 5 13.30 28.65 -34.31
CA ALA A 5 12.15 27.74 -34.26
C ALA A 5 11.97 27.24 -32.81
N GLY A 6 11.00 27.82 -32.12
CA GLY A 6 10.58 27.32 -30.81
C GLY A 6 9.92 25.93 -30.98
N ALA A 7 10.58 24.92 -30.49
CA ALA A 7 9.96 23.61 -30.31
C ALA A 7 8.91 23.72 -29.20
N MET A 8 7.63 23.87 -29.59
CA MET A 8 6.51 23.62 -28.68
C MET A 8 6.53 22.14 -28.34
N GLY A 9 7.12 21.82 -27.19
CA GLY A 9 6.95 20.49 -26.57
C GLY A 9 5.48 20.29 -26.23
N LEU A 10 4.80 19.43 -26.99
CA LEU A 10 3.51 18.88 -26.58
C LEU A 10 3.74 18.20 -25.21
N THR A 11 3.38 18.89 -24.15
CA THR A 11 3.13 18.25 -22.87
C THR A 11 1.88 17.39 -23.07
N VAL A 12 2.07 16.13 -23.46
CA VAL A 12 1.02 15.12 -23.32
C VAL A 12 0.76 15.03 -21.83
N GLY A 13 -0.26 15.77 -21.38
CA GLY A 13 -0.76 15.65 -20.01
C GLY A 13 -1.13 14.20 -19.81
N LEU A 14 -0.61 13.58 -18.76
CA LEU A 14 -1.13 12.29 -18.34
C LEU A 14 -2.63 12.43 -18.19
N SER A 15 -3.37 11.77 -19.07
CA SER A 15 -4.80 11.55 -18.91
C SER A 15 -5.00 11.01 -17.50
N ALA A 16 -5.97 11.54 -16.76
CA ALA A 16 -6.35 10.98 -15.47
C ALA A 16 -6.61 9.48 -15.65
N SER A 17 -6.29 8.69 -14.61
CA SER A 17 -6.73 7.28 -14.55
C SER A 17 -8.24 7.21 -14.83
N ALA A 18 -8.70 6.09 -15.41
CA ALA A 18 -10.12 5.90 -15.57
C ALA A 18 -10.81 5.93 -14.19
N PRO A 19 -11.92 6.67 -14.03
CA PRO A 19 -12.67 6.68 -12.78
C PRO A 19 -13.21 5.28 -12.47
N LEU A 20 -13.36 4.97 -11.19
CA LEU A 20 -13.90 3.68 -10.75
C LEU A 20 -15.37 3.55 -11.17
N LEU A 21 -15.71 2.41 -11.76
CA LEU A 21 -17.08 2.08 -12.08
C LEU A 21 -17.86 1.69 -10.81
N GLN A 22 -19.16 1.98 -10.80
CA GLN A 22 -20.03 1.59 -9.68
C GLN A 22 -19.98 0.08 -9.41
N THR A 23 -19.87 -0.74 -10.46
CA THR A 23 -19.72 -2.21 -10.33
C THR A 23 -18.41 -2.61 -9.66
N GLN A 24 -17.32 -1.86 -9.85
CA GLN A 24 -16.05 -2.11 -9.20
C GLN A 24 -16.09 -1.73 -7.72
N LEU A 25 -16.77 -0.62 -7.39
CA LEU A 25 -17.00 -0.22 -6.00
C LEU A 25 -17.89 -1.24 -5.28
N GLN A 26 -18.92 -1.76 -5.96
CA GLN A 26 -19.76 -2.82 -5.42
C GLN A 26 -18.97 -4.11 -5.18
N ALA A 27 -18.12 -4.54 -6.14
CA ALA A 27 -17.26 -5.70 -5.97
C ALA A 27 -16.30 -5.55 -4.77
N LEU A 28 -15.70 -4.35 -4.59
CA LEU A 28 -14.86 -4.06 -3.42
C LEU A 28 -15.66 -4.15 -2.10
N ASN A 29 -16.93 -3.70 -2.11
CA ASN A 29 -17.78 -3.80 -0.94
C ASN A 29 -18.12 -5.26 -0.61
N ASP A 30 -18.50 -6.05 -1.60
CA ASP A 30 -19.06 -7.39 -1.41
C ASP A 30 -17.97 -8.45 -1.19
N HIS A 31 -16.90 -8.38 -1.98
CA HIS A 31 -15.79 -9.36 -1.93
C HIS A 31 -14.60 -8.89 -1.12
N ARG A 32 -14.59 -7.64 -0.67
CA ARG A 32 -13.47 -7.00 0.05
C ARG A 32 -12.20 -6.81 -0.77
N TYR A 33 -12.24 -7.12 -2.06
CA TYR A 33 -11.20 -6.79 -3.04
C TYR A 33 -11.82 -6.60 -4.42
N VAL A 34 -11.06 -5.94 -5.31
CA VAL A 34 -11.42 -5.79 -6.72
C VAL A 34 -10.16 -5.69 -7.58
N VAL A 35 -10.24 -6.27 -8.78
CA VAL A 35 -9.18 -6.21 -9.80
C VAL A 35 -9.67 -5.34 -10.96
N ILE A 36 -8.90 -4.33 -11.31
CA ILE A 36 -9.24 -3.34 -12.34
C ILE A 36 -8.13 -3.37 -13.38
N LYS A 37 -8.41 -4.02 -14.51
CA LYS A 37 -7.48 -4.08 -15.64
C LYS A 37 -7.41 -2.73 -16.35
N ASP A 38 -6.27 -2.42 -16.94
CA ASP A 38 -6.05 -1.21 -17.75
C ASP A 38 -6.43 0.10 -17.03
N TRP A 39 -6.27 0.14 -15.69
CA TRP A 39 -6.57 1.34 -14.90
C TRP A 39 -5.67 2.51 -15.27
N ILE A 40 -4.41 2.24 -15.62
CA ILE A 40 -3.52 3.19 -16.28
C ILE A 40 -3.09 2.66 -17.64
N SER A 41 -2.77 3.57 -18.54
CA SER A 41 -2.33 3.23 -19.90
C SER A 41 -0.96 2.55 -19.91
N SER A 42 -0.66 1.84 -20.99
CA SER A 42 0.66 1.23 -21.21
C SER A 42 1.80 2.27 -21.20
N VAL A 43 1.54 3.48 -21.70
CA VAL A 43 2.51 4.60 -21.67
C VAL A 43 2.82 5.02 -20.23
N GLN A 44 1.79 5.15 -19.38
CA GLN A 44 1.96 5.47 -17.96
C GLN A 44 2.70 4.36 -17.22
N THR A 45 2.34 3.10 -17.51
CA THR A 45 3.04 1.92 -16.97
C THR A 45 4.54 1.98 -17.27
N ASP A 46 4.92 2.30 -18.53
CA ASP A 46 6.31 2.41 -18.93
C ASP A 46 7.06 3.56 -18.27
N GLU A 47 6.40 4.69 -18.11
CA GLU A 47 7.00 5.83 -17.41
C GLU A 47 7.32 5.47 -15.96
N LEU A 48 6.39 4.81 -15.27
CA LEU A 48 6.57 4.35 -13.88
C LEU A 48 7.64 3.25 -13.80
N MET A 49 7.65 2.29 -14.75
CA MET A 49 8.67 1.25 -14.80
C MET A 49 10.08 1.84 -14.98
N ARG A 50 10.24 2.79 -15.91
CA ARG A 50 11.54 3.47 -16.13
C ARG A 50 11.99 4.25 -14.90
N ASP A 51 11.07 4.91 -14.20
CA ASP A 51 11.39 5.63 -12.97
C ASP A 51 11.80 4.65 -11.85
N ALA A 52 11.09 3.54 -11.66
CA ALA A 52 11.43 2.52 -10.69
C ALA A 52 12.81 1.90 -10.96
N LEU A 53 13.13 1.61 -12.22
CA LEU A 53 14.45 1.11 -12.62
C LEU A 53 15.56 2.14 -12.36
N ALA A 54 15.33 3.41 -12.64
CA ALA A 54 16.29 4.47 -12.35
C ALA A 54 16.56 4.59 -10.84
N VAL A 55 15.52 4.55 -10.01
CA VAL A 55 15.65 4.55 -8.53
C VAL A 55 16.47 3.35 -8.07
N ARG A 56 16.22 2.16 -8.61
CA ARG A 56 16.96 0.94 -8.30
C ARG A 56 18.45 1.05 -8.65
N GLN A 57 18.75 1.53 -9.85
CA GLN A 57 20.14 1.65 -10.33
C GLN A 57 21.00 2.54 -9.44
N PHE A 58 20.42 3.55 -8.83
CA PHE A 58 21.11 4.45 -7.92
C PHE A 58 21.04 4.01 -6.43
N GLY A 59 20.68 2.75 -6.17
CA GLY A 59 20.66 2.19 -4.81
C GLY A 59 19.51 2.71 -3.93
N GLY A 60 18.46 3.26 -4.55
CA GLY A 60 17.29 3.79 -3.82
C GLY A 60 16.34 2.73 -3.27
N THR A 61 16.66 1.44 -3.39
CA THR A 61 15.85 0.34 -2.86
C THR A 61 16.56 -0.37 -1.72
N PHE A 62 15.80 -0.84 -0.74
CA PHE A 62 16.28 -1.62 0.40
C PHE A 62 15.39 -2.84 0.63
N ASP A 63 15.92 -3.84 1.33
CA ASP A 63 15.20 -5.08 1.62
C ASP A 63 13.99 -4.79 2.52
N CYS A 64 12.88 -5.47 2.25
CA CYS A 64 11.67 -5.31 3.02
C CYS A 64 11.78 -6.08 4.34
N HIS A 65 11.36 -5.43 5.43
CA HIS A 65 11.25 -6.05 6.73
C HIS A 65 9.84 -6.62 6.96
N ILE A 66 9.77 -7.65 7.81
CA ILE A 66 8.53 -8.21 8.30
C ILE A 66 8.15 -7.44 9.56
N GLY A 67 6.89 -7.11 9.67
CA GLY A 67 6.41 -6.30 10.78
C GLY A 67 6.45 -4.80 10.48
N ASN A 68 5.55 -4.09 11.12
CA ASN A 68 5.27 -2.70 10.82
C ASN A 68 5.92 -1.73 11.81
N ASP A 69 6.72 -2.21 12.74
CA ASP A 69 7.30 -1.38 13.78
C ASP A 69 8.83 -1.42 13.74
N ARG A 70 9.44 -0.31 13.34
CA ARG A 70 10.89 -0.15 13.37
C ARG A 70 11.44 -0.15 14.81
N SER A 71 10.59 0.02 15.81
CA SER A 71 10.99 0.12 17.22
C SER A 71 11.06 -1.23 17.94
N VAL A 72 10.40 -2.27 17.42
CA VAL A 72 10.38 -3.61 18.04
C VAL A 72 10.77 -4.64 16.99
N GLY A 73 12.09 -4.76 16.73
CA GLY A 73 12.69 -5.94 16.10
C GLY A 73 12.02 -6.40 14.81
N SER A 74 11.78 -5.50 13.83
CA SER A 74 11.38 -5.92 12.49
C SER A 74 12.52 -6.72 11.89
N ALA A 75 12.36 -8.03 11.78
CA ALA A 75 13.37 -8.91 11.23
C ALA A 75 13.29 -8.91 9.70
N HIS A 76 14.44 -8.82 9.04
CA HIS A 76 14.55 -9.22 7.65
C HIS A 76 14.61 -10.75 7.61
N ASP A 77 13.54 -11.39 7.16
CA ASP A 77 13.48 -12.84 6.98
C ASP A 77 13.11 -13.16 5.53
N PRO A 78 14.11 -13.48 4.68
CA PRO A 78 13.89 -13.80 3.27
C PRO A 78 13.02 -15.04 3.05
N SER A 79 12.88 -15.93 4.04
CA SER A 79 12.01 -17.10 3.94
C SER A 79 10.53 -16.74 4.04
N VAL A 80 10.20 -15.62 4.67
CA VAL A 80 8.84 -15.10 4.80
C VAL A 80 8.55 -14.07 3.70
N ARG A 81 9.50 -13.17 3.44
CA ARG A 81 9.37 -12.12 2.43
C ARG A 81 10.70 -11.84 1.75
N ASN A 82 10.78 -12.13 0.46
CA ASN A 82 11.91 -11.78 -0.38
C ASN A 82 11.50 -10.71 -1.39
N SER A 83 11.63 -9.45 -1.00
CA SER A 83 11.31 -8.30 -1.84
C SER A 83 12.08 -7.06 -1.39
N ARG A 84 12.21 -6.08 -2.29
CA ARG A 84 12.87 -4.81 -2.05
C ARG A 84 11.91 -3.67 -2.33
N MET A 85 12.01 -2.58 -1.57
CA MET A 85 11.13 -1.44 -1.72
C MET A 85 11.88 -0.11 -1.74
N CYS A 86 11.25 0.90 -2.30
CA CYS A 86 11.61 2.29 -2.17
C CYS A 86 10.37 3.10 -1.79
N THR A 87 10.41 3.73 -0.62
CA THR A 87 9.32 4.63 -0.19
C THR A 87 9.33 5.89 -1.04
N LEU A 88 8.16 6.24 -1.59
CA LEU A 88 7.99 7.42 -2.45
C LEU A 88 7.34 8.59 -1.70
N TYR A 89 6.65 8.31 -0.60
CA TYR A 89 5.99 9.32 0.21
C TYR A 89 6.12 9.00 1.71
N PRO A 90 6.61 9.92 2.57
CA PRO A 90 7.22 11.19 2.19
C PRO A 90 8.50 10.99 1.37
N PRO A 91 8.80 11.86 0.38
CA PRO A 91 9.94 11.65 -0.51
C PRO A 91 11.25 11.74 0.28
N PRO A 92 12.15 10.75 0.18
CA PRO A 92 13.50 10.89 0.70
C PRO A 92 14.28 11.96 -0.10
N SER A 93 15.26 12.59 0.54
CA SER A 93 15.93 13.79 0.06
C SER A 93 16.82 13.64 -1.18
N ASN A 94 17.14 12.41 -1.61
CA ASN A 94 18.04 12.15 -2.75
C ASN A 94 17.46 11.06 -3.65
N PHE A 95 16.76 11.49 -4.72
CA PHE A 95 16.21 10.56 -5.69
C PHE A 95 16.78 10.70 -7.08
N ALA A 96 17.29 9.62 -7.62
CA ALA A 96 17.36 9.36 -9.04
C ALA A 96 15.95 9.21 -9.64
N GLY A 97 15.85 9.23 -10.95
CA GLY A 97 14.58 9.09 -11.67
C GLY A 97 13.85 10.41 -11.87
N SER A 98 12.55 10.35 -12.12
CA SER A 98 11.73 11.47 -12.52
C SER A 98 10.79 11.95 -11.41
N VAL A 99 11.08 13.12 -10.84
CA VAL A 99 10.20 13.79 -9.86
C VAL A 99 8.80 14.03 -10.46
N GLN A 100 8.72 14.36 -11.76
CA GLN A 100 7.46 14.62 -12.45
C GLN A 100 6.60 13.34 -12.54
N VAL A 101 7.20 12.19 -12.83
CA VAL A 101 6.48 10.91 -12.87
C VAL A 101 5.90 10.61 -11.48
N ARG A 102 6.68 10.78 -10.42
CA ARG A 102 6.23 10.54 -9.05
C ARG A 102 5.17 11.54 -8.58
N ALA A 103 5.30 12.82 -8.95
CA ALA A 103 4.26 13.82 -8.65
C ALA A 103 2.92 13.48 -9.31
N ARG A 104 2.96 13.01 -10.57
CA ARG A 104 1.77 12.55 -11.29
C ARG A 104 1.17 11.28 -10.63
N LEU A 105 2.01 10.32 -10.26
CA LEU A 105 1.56 9.13 -9.53
C LEU A 105 0.86 9.51 -8.22
N THR A 106 1.45 10.41 -7.44
CA THR A 106 0.85 10.91 -6.19
C THR A 106 -0.51 11.57 -6.45
N SER A 107 -0.64 12.36 -7.52
CA SER A 107 -1.91 12.99 -7.90
C SER A 107 -2.98 11.95 -8.30
N VAL A 108 -2.60 10.93 -9.06
CA VAL A 108 -3.50 9.83 -9.47
C VAL A 108 -3.96 9.03 -8.24
N VAL A 109 -3.04 8.71 -7.33
CA VAL A 109 -3.35 8.00 -6.07
C VAL A 109 -4.26 8.84 -5.16
N ASP A 110 -4.04 10.15 -5.06
CA ASP A 110 -4.94 11.02 -4.30
C ASP A 110 -6.33 11.12 -4.96
N GLY A 111 -6.40 11.13 -6.29
CA GLY A 111 -7.64 10.99 -7.04
C GLY A 111 -8.41 9.74 -6.65
N LEU A 112 -7.76 8.58 -6.67
CA LEU A 112 -8.31 7.30 -6.25
C LEU A 112 -8.84 7.35 -4.80
N ARG A 113 -8.07 7.92 -3.86
CA ARG A 113 -8.49 8.10 -2.47
C ARG A 113 -9.80 8.89 -2.38
N ARG A 114 -9.90 10.00 -3.13
CA ARG A 114 -11.11 10.85 -3.15
C ARG A 114 -12.31 10.13 -3.75
N GLU A 115 -12.13 9.33 -4.81
CA GLU A 115 -13.20 8.53 -5.41
C GLU A 115 -13.73 7.48 -4.42
N LEU A 116 -12.83 6.77 -3.74
CA LEU A 116 -13.22 5.80 -2.70
C LEU A 116 -13.97 6.47 -1.56
N GLN A 117 -13.50 7.64 -1.12
CA GLN A 117 -14.14 8.40 -0.04
C GLN A 117 -15.51 8.97 -0.43
N ALA A 118 -15.71 9.33 -1.69
CA ALA A 118 -16.97 9.85 -2.20
C ALA A 118 -18.00 8.75 -2.50
N SER A 119 -17.58 7.47 -2.44
CA SER A 119 -18.47 6.35 -2.74
C SER A 119 -19.58 6.24 -1.70
N THR A 120 -20.83 6.11 -2.19
CA THR A 120 -21.99 5.82 -1.34
C THR A 120 -22.20 4.33 -1.10
N VAL A 121 -21.46 3.48 -1.81
CA VAL A 121 -21.50 2.01 -1.66
C VAL A 121 -20.57 1.53 -0.56
N LEU A 122 -19.41 2.20 -0.44
CA LEU A 122 -18.39 1.82 0.54
C LEU A 122 -18.62 2.56 1.86
N ALA A 123 -18.83 1.83 2.94
CA ALA A 123 -18.88 2.40 4.29
C ALA A 123 -17.45 2.55 4.86
N LEU A 124 -16.63 3.40 4.23
CA LEU A 124 -15.26 3.65 4.66
C LEU A 124 -15.19 4.72 5.76
N PRO A 125 -14.27 4.60 6.70
CA PRO A 125 -13.91 5.71 7.58
C PRO A 125 -13.27 6.83 6.75
N HIS A 126 -13.02 8.00 7.39
CA HIS A 126 -12.28 9.06 6.72
C HIS A 126 -10.87 8.60 6.35
N LEU A 127 -10.55 8.65 5.06
CA LEU A 127 -9.22 8.31 4.53
C LEU A 127 -8.34 9.56 4.58
N GLU A 128 -7.36 9.55 5.45
CA GLU A 128 -6.50 10.69 5.73
C GLU A 128 -5.56 10.99 4.54
N PRO A 129 -5.62 12.17 3.93
CA PRO A 129 -4.84 12.48 2.73
C PRO A 129 -3.33 12.50 2.98
N PHE A 130 -2.89 12.86 4.19
CA PHE A 130 -1.46 12.98 4.53
C PHE A 130 -0.85 11.71 5.12
N GLU A 131 -1.66 10.65 5.31
CA GLU A 131 -1.22 9.38 5.88
C GLU A 131 -1.17 8.26 4.80
N THR A 132 -1.20 8.62 3.51
CA THR A 132 -1.05 7.66 2.43
C THR A 132 0.39 7.13 2.39
N GLU A 133 0.55 5.83 2.48
CA GLU A 133 1.84 5.18 2.20
C GLU A 133 1.94 4.90 0.70
N LEU A 134 3.12 5.10 0.11
CA LEU A 134 3.36 4.88 -1.32
C LEU A 134 4.79 4.42 -1.54
N SER A 135 4.98 3.32 -2.27
CA SER A 135 6.30 2.75 -2.51
C SER A 135 6.37 2.03 -3.86
N TYR A 136 7.54 2.06 -4.50
CA TYR A 136 7.90 1.04 -5.48
C TYR A 136 8.29 -0.24 -4.76
N LEU A 137 7.82 -1.38 -5.26
CA LEU A 137 8.11 -2.70 -4.72
C LEU A 137 8.61 -3.61 -5.83
N LEU A 138 9.73 -4.26 -5.57
CA LEU A 138 10.40 -5.20 -6.47
C LEU A 138 10.49 -6.56 -5.79
N TYR A 139 10.07 -7.59 -6.50
CA TYR A 139 10.35 -8.98 -6.19
C TYR A 139 11.41 -9.47 -7.18
N PRO A 140 12.62 -9.87 -6.72
CA PRO A 140 13.61 -10.49 -7.59
C PRO A 140 13.16 -11.88 -8.03
N VAL A 141 13.88 -12.53 -8.94
CA VAL A 141 13.67 -13.96 -9.24
C VAL A 141 13.77 -14.74 -7.92
N GLY A 142 12.82 -15.66 -7.67
CA GLY A 142 12.64 -16.35 -6.39
C GLY A 142 11.96 -15.49 -5.31
N GLY A 143 11.57 -14.26 -5.66
CA GLY A 143 10.86 -13.36 -4.74
C GLY A 143 9.46 -13.85 -4.42
N HIS A 144 9.04 -13.67 -3.18
CA HIS A 144 7.73 -14.08 -2.69
C HIS A 144 7.35 -13.31 -1.41
N TYR A 145 6.11 -13.44 -0.99
CA TYR A 145 5.66 -13.02 0.33
C TYR A 145 4.61 -13.99 0.85
N GLN A 146 4.85 -14.57 2.01
CA GLN A 146 3.93 -15.51 2.65
C GLN A 146 2.58 -14.86 2.96
N ARG A 147 1.57 -15.67 3.21
CA ARG A 147 0.20 -15.27 3.54
C ARG A 147 0.18 -14.33 4.76
N HIS A 148 -0.47 -13.18 4.59
CA HIS A 148 -0.54 -12.13 5.62
C HIS A 148 -1.77 -11.24 5.42
N LEU A 149 -2.06 -10.46 6.45
CA LEU A 149 -2.93 -9.28 6.40
C LEU A 149 -2.05 -8.02 6.41
N ASP A 150 -2.46 -6.99 5.69
CA ASP A 150 -1.76 -5.69 5.70
C ASP A 150 -1.95 -4.90 6.99
N THR A 151 -2.96 -5.26 7.78
CA THR A 151 -3.13 -4.78 9.15
C THR A 151 -2.69 -5.86 10.14
N GLY A 152 -1.84 -5.51 11.10
CA GLY A 152 -1.44 -6.45 12.16
C GLY A 152 -2.65 -6.94 12.97
N HIS A 153 -2.62 -8.20 13.40
CA HIS A 153 -3.68 -8.83 14.20
C HIS A 153 -3.86 -8.17 15.58
N GLN A 154 -2.77 -7.64 16.16
CA GLN A 154 -2.79 -6.99 17.46
C GLN A 154 -3.43 -5.60 17.38
N GLY A 155 -4.35 -5.29 18.30
CA GLY A 155 -5.00 -4.00 18.39
C GLY A 155 -5.80 -3.61 17.13
N ARG A 156 -6.23 -4.59 16.31
CA ARG A 156 -6.92 -4.35 15.03
C ARG A 156 -6.14 -3.44 14.08
N GLY A 157 -4.81 -3.54 14.09
CA GLY A 157 -3.91 -2.79 13.20
C GLY A 157 -3.69 -1.32 13.54
N TRP A 158 -4.17 -0.85 14.68
CA TRP A 158 -3.92 0.51 15.14
C TRP A 158 -2.48 0.69 15.60
N LYS A 159 -1.83 1.75 15.09
CA LYS A 159 -0.48 2.16 15.47
C LYS A 159 -0.51 3.55 16.07
N LEU A 160 0.27 3.74 17.12
CA LEU A 160 0.50 5.06 17.71
C LEU A 160 1.36 5.91 16.76
N LEU A 161 0.91 7.14 16.52
CA LEU A 161 1.70 8.18 15.89
C LEU A 161 2.02 9.22 16.95
N GLY A 162 3.30 9.33 17.33
CA GLY A 162 3.77 10.47 18.10
C GLY A 162 3.84 11.70 17.19
N ARG A 163 2.96 12.65 17.32
CA ARG A 163 3.11 14.00 16.73
C ARG A 163 3.71 14.92 17.77
N GLN A 164 4.88 15.44 17.50
CA GLN A 164 5.43 16.54 18.27
C GLN A 164 4.66 17.81 17.92
N ALA A 165 4.09 18.47 18.92
CA ALA A 165 3.46 19.76 18.71
C ALA A 165 4.53 20.78 18.31
N SER A 166 4.30 21.51 17.21
CA SER A 166 5.21 22.53 16.70
C SER A 166 5.31 23.78 17.60
N ASP A 167 4.48 23.87 18.63
CA ASP A 167 4.30 25.03 19.50
C ASP A 167 4.71 24.80 20.96
N GLY A 168 5.43 23.71 21.26
CA GLY A 168 5.85 23.40 22.64
C GLY A 168 4.71 22.96 23.56
N GLY A 169 3.48 22.79 23.02
CA GLY A 169 2.33 22.29 23.74
C GLY A 169 2.34 20.77 23.91
N SER A 170 1.40 20.25 24.69
CA SER A 170 1.17 18.85 24.99
C SER A 170 1.29 17.96 23.73
N LEU A 171 2.01 16.84 23.83
CA LEU A 171 2.11 15.83 22.81
C LEU A 171 0.70 15.32 22.46
N ARG A 172 0.16 15.76 21.32
CA ARG A 172 -1.07 15.16 20.80
C ARG A 172 -0.70 13.83 20.15
N GLY A 173 -1.03 12.76 20.84
CA GLY A 173 -0.93 11.41 20.32
C GLY A 173 -2.08 11.12 19.37
N GLY A 174 -1.85 10.34 18.36
CA GLY A 174 -2.88 9.84 17.49
C GLY A 174 -2.66 8.38 17.16
N ARG A 175 -3.70 7.70 16.70
CA ARG A 175 -3.60 6.35 16.14
C ARG A 175 -3.97 6.36 14.68
N THR A 176 -3.30 5.52 13.91
CA THR A 176 -3.57 5.33 12.50
C THR A 176 -3.62 3.86 12.18
N ARG A 177 -4.44 3.46 11.20
CA ARG A 177 -4.45 2.09 10.64
C ARG A 177 -4.68 2.11 9.13
N ARG A 178 -4.23 1.08 8.45
CA ARG A 178 -4.49 0.86 7.02
C ARG A 178 -5.94 0.43 6.83
N VAL A 179 -6.61 1.00 5.83
CA VAL A 179 -8.02 0.72 5.50
C VAL A 179 -8.12 0.02 4.17
N ILE A 180 -7.51 0.60 3.13
CA ILE A 180 -7.45 0.04 1.78
C ILE A 180 -6.00 -0.08 1.36
N SER A 181 -5.61 -1.26 0.95
CA SER A 181 -4.35 -1.53 0.23
C SER A 181 -4.60 -1.40 -1.26
N PHE A 182 -3.67 -0.79 -1.98
CA PHE A 182 -3.69 -0.75 -3.43
C PHE A 182 -2.37 -1.24 -3.99
N ILE A 183 -2.45 -2.03 -5.08
CA ILE A 183 -1.31 -2.60 -5.78
C ILE A 183 -1.50 -2.29 -7.26
N LEU A 184 -0.59 -1.52 -7.86
CA LEU A 184 -0.60 -1.19 -9.27
C LEU A 184 0.60 -1.88 -9.94
N TYR A 185 0.32 -2.83 -10.81
CA TYR A 185 1.37 -3.59 -11.48
C TYR A 185 2.02 -2.82 -12.62
N LEU A 186 3.33 -3.05 -12.81
CA LEU A 186 4.13 -2.35 -13.81
C LEU A 186 4.73 -3.30 -14.87
N ASN A 187 4.55 -4.61 -14.75
CA ASN A 187 5.16 -5.60 -15.63
C ASN A 187 4.46 -5.63 -16.98
N ARG A 188 5.21 -5.83 -18.05
CA ARG A 188 4.64 -5.97 -19.39
C ARG A 188 4.70 -7.40 -19.89
N GLY A 189 3.62 -7.84 -20.55
CA GLY A 189 3.56 -9.16 -21.17
C GLY A 189 3.80 -10.28 -20.15
N TRP A 190 3.22 -10.13 -18.96
CA TRP A 190 3.39 -11.10 -17.89
C TRP A 190 2.64 -12.38 -18.21
N ASP A 191 3.34 -13.49 -18.20
CA ASP A 191 2.79 -14.82 -18.44
C ASP A 191 2.70 -15.60 -17.13
N HIS A 192 1.78 -16.54 -17.05
CA HIS A 192 1.63 -17.47 -15.92
C HIS A 192 2.92 -18.25 -15.63
N CYS A 193 3.73 -18.56 -16.63
CA CYS A 193 5.02 -19.22 -16.42
C CYS A 193 6.03 -18.34 -15.66
N ASN A 194 5.81 -17.03 -15.56
CA ASN A 194 6.61 -16.12 -14.74
C ASN A 194 6.29 -16.21 -13.26
N GLY A 195 5.18 -16.85 -12.86
CA GLY A 195 4.74 -16.91 -11.46
C GLY A 195 4.39 -15.53 -10.88
N GLY A 196 4.58 -15.36 -9.59
CA GLY A 196 4.44 -14.06 -8.92
C GLY A 196 2.99 -13.55 -8.83
N GLU A 197 1.99 -14.40 -9.02
CA GLU A 197 0.58 -14.03 -8.85
C GLU A 197 0.32 -13.58 -7.41
N LEU A 198 -0.57 -12.62 -7.26
CA LEU A 198 -1.16 -12.30 -5.97
C LEU A 198 -2.31 -13.28 -5.72
N ARG A 199 -2.15 -14.18 -4.77
CA ARG A 199 -3.25 -15.04 -4.32
C ARG A 199 -4.00 -14.33 -3.21
N VAL A 200 -5.31 -14.12 -3.41
CA VAL A 200 -6.20 -13.55 -2.41
C VAL A 200 -7.05 -14.64 -1.76
N PHE A 201 -7.34 -14.45 -0.48
CA PHE A 201 -8.17 -15.32 0.33
C PHE A 201 -9.32 -14.47 0.89
N PRO A 202 -10.40 -14.27 0.11
CA PRO A 202 -11.52 -13.46 0.57
C PRO A 202 -12.09 -14.00 1.88
N PRO A 203 -12.58 -13.13 2.76
CA PRO A 203 -13.25 -13.59 3.96
C PRO A 203 -14.45 -14.42 3.57
N LEU A 204 -14.57 -15.61 4.13
CA LEU A 204 -15.80 -16.38 4.05
C LEU A 204 -16.91 -15.54 4.66
N GLU A 205 -18.11 -15.59 4.07
CA GLU A 205 -19.28 -14.85 4.54
C GLU A 205 -19.38 -14.91 6.06
N ARG A 206 -19.46 -13.73 6.69
CA ARG A 206 -19.42 -13.58 8.16
C ARG A 206 -20.54 -14.33 8.90
N ASP A 207 -21.54 -14.84 8.16
CA ASP A 207 -22.80 -15.35 8.72
C ASP A 207 -22.89 -16.87 8.80
N ASP A 208 -21.82 -17.63 8.55
CA ASP A 208 -21.84 -19.08 8.77
C ASP A 208 -21.15 -19.45 10.11
N PRO A 209 -21.92 -19.57 11.23
CA PRO A 209 -21.38 -19.95 12.54
C PRO A 209 -20.77 -21.36 12.55
N ALA A 210 -21.17 -22.25 11.61
CA ALA A 210 -20.64 -23.60 11.51
C ALA A 210 -19.20 -23.61 10.98
N ARG A 211 -18.89 -22.69 10.03
CA ARG A 211 -17.53 -22.52 9.50
C ARG A 211 -16.58 -21.81 10.46
N MET A 212 -17.10 -20.96 11.35
CA MET A 212 -16.29 -20.31 12.39
C MET A 212 -15.74 -21.31 13.43
N ARG A 213 -16.33 -22.49 13.54
CA ARG A 213 -15.91 -23.57 14.45
C ARG A 213 -14.88 -24.53 13.84
N GLN A 214 -14.62 -24.45 12.54
CA GLN A 214 -13.63 -25.29 11.89
C GLN A 214 -12.19 -24.81 12.20
N PRO A 215 -11.22 -25.72 12.35
CA PRO A 215 -9.81 -25.36 12.46
C PRO A 215 -9.36 -24.49 11.29
N THR A 216 -8.50 -23.53 11.55
CA THR A 216 -8.00 -22.56 10.54
C THR A 216 -7.41 -23.26 9.30
N GLU A 217 -6.76 -24.42 9.48
CA GLU A 217 -6.20 -25.21 8.39
C GLU A 217 -7.27 -25.79 7.45
N GLN A 218 -8.40 -26.26 7.98
CA GLN A 218 -9.50 -26.78 7.19
C GLN A 218 -10.25 -25.70 6.43
N ARG A 219 -10.40 -24.51 7.03
CA ARG A 219 -10.93 -23.31 6.35
C ARG A 219 -10.05 -22.85 5.18
N GLN A 220 -8.74 -23.14 5.25
CA GLN A 220 -7.77 -22.79 4.20
C GLN A 220 -7.88 -23.69 2.96
N LEU A 221 -8.37 -24.92 3.10
CA LEU A 221 -8.50 -25.88 2.00
C LEU A 221 -9.81 -25.75 1.22
N GLU A 222 -10.85 -25.17 1.81
CA GLU A 222 -12.21 -25.11 1.24
C GLU A 222 -12.61 -23.70 0.75
N GLY A 223 -11.76 -22.68 0.96
CA GLY A 223 -12.05 -21.31 0.57
C GLY A 223 -11.77 -21.05 -0.90
N PHE A 224 -12.65 -20.28 -1.54
CA PHE A 224 -12.37 -19.70 -2.86
C PHE A 224 -11.09 -18.86 -2.79
N THR A 225 -10.13 -19.16 -3.64
CA THR A 225 -8.92 -18.36 -3.81
C THR A 225 -8.82 -17.90 -5.27
N GLU A 226 -8.36 -16.69 -5.49
CA GLU A 226 -8.11 -16.17 -6.83
C GLU A 226 -6.63 -15.84 -6.96
N ASP A 227 -6.02 -16.27 -8.06
CA ASP A 227 -4.67 -15.91 -8.47
C ASP A 227 -4.73 -14.77 -9.48
N ILE A 228 -4.26 -13.61 -9.07
CA ILE A 228 -4.24 -12.38 -9.88
C ILE A 228 -2.89 -12.25 -10.55
N VAL A 229 -2.88 -12.34 -11.87
CA VAL A 229 -1.68 -12.15 -12.70
C VAL A 229 -1.21 -10.70 -12.59
N PRO A 230 0.08 -10.44 -12.31
CA PRO A 230 0.60 -9.08 -12.10
C PRO A 230 0.88 -8.35 -13.42
N GLU A 231 -0.10 -8.28 -14.33
CA GLU A 231 0.02 -7.58 -15.62
C GLU A 231 0.01 -6.07 -15.44
N GLY A 232 0.89 -5.38 -16.15
CA GLY A 232 1.07 -3.94 -16.06
C GLY A 232 -0.19 -3.13 -16.42
N GLY A 233 -0.43 -2.06 -15.67
CA GLY A 233 -1.64 -1.24 -15.78
C GLY A 233 -2.81 -1.74 -14.92
N THR A 234 -2.73 -2.96 -14.38
CA THR A 234 -3.77 -3.51 -13.49
C THR A 234 -3.63 -2.96 -12.08
N LEU A 235 -4.73 -2.44 -11.54
CA LEU A 235 -4.89 -2.03 -10.15
C LEU A 235 -5.65 -3.10 -9.37
N VAL A 236 -5.14 -3.47 -8.20
CA VAL A 236 -5.85 -4.29 -7.22
C VAL A 236 -6.11 -3.45 -5.98
N LEU A 237 -7.35 -3.41 -5.52
CA LEU A 237 -7.75 -2.81 -4.25
C LEU A 237 -8.16 -3.92 -3.29
N VAL A 238 -7.71 -3.84 -2.05
CA VAL A 238 -7.96 -4.84 -1.01
C VAL A 238 -8.32 -4.13 0.29
N ALA A 239 -9.38 -4.58 0.96
CA ALA A 239 -9.68 -4.17 2.33
C ALA A 239 -8.60 -4.73 3.26
N SER A 240 -7.72 -3.86 3.76
CA SER A 240 -6.45 -4.22 4.42
C SER A 240 -6.60 -5.12 5.65
N ALA A 241 -7.75 -5.07 6.32
CA ALA A 241 -8.05 -5.83 7.54
C ALA A 241 -8.85 -7.11 7.29
N ASP A 242 -9.39 -7.31 6.09
CA ASP A 242 -10.39 -8.35 5.83
C ASP A 242 -9.87 -9.46 4.92
N VAL A 243 -8.92 -9.17 4.02
CA VAL A 243 -8.46 -10.11 3.01
C VAL A 243 -6.99 -10.47 3.23
N GLU A 244 -6.77 -11.71 3.61
CA GLU A 244 -5.43 -12.29 3.61
C GLU A 244 -4.97 -12.52 2.16
N HIS A 245 -3.69 -12.34 1.91
CA HIS A 245 -3.12 -12.55 0.60
C HIS A 245 -1.65 -12.96 0.71
N LEU A 246 -1.13 -13.54 -0.38
CA LEU A 246 0.28 -13.89 -0.52
C LEU A 246 0.75 -13.52 -1.93
N VAL A 247 2.05 -13.34 -2.08
CA VAL A 247 2.69 -13.28 -3.40
C VAL A 247 3.39 -14.61 -3.63
N ARG A 248 2.98 -15.32 -4.69
CA ARG A 248 3.62 -16.56 -5.10
C ARG A 248 5.04 -16.31 -5.54
N GLU A 249 5.87 -17.34 -5.48
CA GLU A 249 7.21 -17.25 -6.01
C GLU A 249 7.21 -16.79 -7.46
N THR A 250 8.06 -15.82 -7.77
CA THR A 250 8.19 -15.27 -9.11
C THR A 250 9.45 -15.80 -9.80
N PHE A 251 9.32 -16.16 -11.06
CA PHE A 251 10.43 -16.65 -11.90
C PHE A 251 10.99 -15.58 -12.83
N ALA A 252 10.42 -14.38 -12.78
CA ALA A 252 10.91 -13.17 -13.42
C ALA A 252 10.89 -11.99 -12.45
N GLU A 253 11.61 -10.91 -12.70
CA GLU A 253 11.53 -9.70 -11.87
C GLU A 253 10.12 -9.09 -11.93
N ARG A 254 9.45 -9.00 -10.79
CA ARG A 254 8.08 -8.48 -10.66
C ARG A 254 8.10 -7.12 -9.97
N GLN A 255 7.52 -6.12 -10.60
CA GLN A 255 7.49 -4.75 -10.09
C GLN A 255 6.06 -4.24 -9.97
N CYS A 256 5.82 -3.47 -8.91
CA CYS A 256 4.56 -2.77 -8.71
C CYS A 256 4.76 -1.48 -7.89
N VAL A 257 3.77 -0.63 -7.94
CA VAL A 257 3.53 0.38 -6.91
C VAL A 257 2.61 -0.24 -5.87
N VAL A 258 2.95 -0.10 -4.61
CA VAL A 258 2.12 -0.52 -3.49
C VAL A 258 1.89 0.65 -2.54
N GLY A 259 0.71 0.71 -1.97
CA GLY A 259 0.42 1.72 -0.96
C GLY A 259 -0.84 1.42 -0.17
N TRP A 260 -1.09 2.28 0.81
CA TRP A 260 -2.19 2.11 1.74
C TRP A 260 -2.84 3.45 2.04
N PHE A 261 -4.16 3.50 1.92
CA PHE A 261 -4.96 4.57 2.49
C PHE A 261 -5.25 4.26 3.94
N ARG A 262 -5.11 5.26 4.79
CA ARG A 262 -5.19 5.11 6.24
C ARG A 262 -6.28 5.98 6.82
N GLU A 263 -6.88 5.54 7.91
CA GLU A 263 -7.64 6.39 8.83
C GLU A 263 -6.75 6.87 9.97
N TYR A 264 -7.11 8.00 10.53
CA TYR A 264 -6.48 8.59 11.70
C TYR A 264 -7.52 8.86 12.77
N ARG A 265 -7.17 8.62 14.03
CA ARG A 265 -7.95 9.02 15.21
C ARG A 265 -7.05 9.77 16.16
N GLU A 266 -7.48 10.96 16.52
CA GLU A 266 -6.84 11.72 17.58
C GLU A 266 -7.11 11.02 18.92
N GLU A 267 -6.08 10.71 19.67
CA GLU A 267 -6.18 10.31 21.07
C GLU A 267 -5.78 11.51 21.93
N ARG A 268 -6.65 11.88 22.85
CA ARG A 268 -6.20 12.71 23.97
C ARG A 268 -5.29 11.83 24.81
N VAL A 269 -4.00 12.10 24.78
CA VAL A 269 -3.10 11.58 25.81
C VAL A 269 -3.57 12.24 27.10
N PRO A 270 -3.98 11.51 28.13
CA PRO A 270 -4.24 12.12 29.45
C PRO A 270 -2.96 12.88 29.80
N ASP A 271 -3.10 14.13 30.21
CA ASP A 271 -1.99 14.88 30.75
C ASP A 271 -1.32 13.98 31.79
N LEU A 272 -0.07 13.59 31.53
CA LEU A 272 0.71 12.92 32.54
C LEU A 272 0.84 13.94 33.66
N ASP A 273 0.06 13.72 34.72
CA ASP A 273 0.02 14.58 35.89
C ASP A 273 1.46 14.75 36.37
N GLU A 274 1.97 15.99 36.28
CA GLU A 274 3.35 16.31 36.72
C GLU A 274 3.62 15.90 38.16
N SER A 275 2.55 15.60 38.92
CA SER A 275 2.64 15.07 40.29
C SER A 275 3.30 13.68 40.33
N SER A 276 3.18 12.88 39.28
CA SER A 276 3.79 11.53 39.21
C SER A 276 5.30 11.52 38.93
N LEU A 277 5.87 12.62 38.46
CA LEU A 277 7.31 12.78 38.24
C LEU A 277 8.06 13.27 39.47
N ARG A 278 7.38 13.99 40.39
CA ARG A 278 8.03 14.55 41.61
C ARG A 278 8.21 13.52 42.73
N THR A 279 7.57 12.36 42.67
CA THR A 279 7.67 11.32 43.72
C THR A 279 8.89 10.42 43.57
N ARG A 280 9.70 10.54 42.50
CA ARG A 280 10.92 9.75 42.31
C ARG A 280 12.21 10.48 42.73
N GLU A 281 12.16 11.78 42.99
CA GLU A 281 13.35 12.55 43.40
C GLU A 281 13.52 12.71 44.92
N ASN A 282 12.56 12.32 45.74
CA ASN A 282 12.61 12.46 47.21
C ASN A 282 12.75 11.15 47.97
N GLY A 283 13.28 10.11 47.33
CA GLY A 283 13.57 8.81 47.94
C GLY A 283 15.02 8.38 47.74
N SER A 284 15.97 9.15 48.27
CA SER A 284 17.37 8.72 48.47
C SER A 284 17.80 9.12 49.84
#